data_000db908e6060314548966193245f8c6
#
_entry.id   000db908e6060314548966193245f8c6
#
_cell.length_a   1.000
_cell.length_b   1.000
_cell.length_c   1.000
_cell.angle_alpha   90.00
_cell.angle_beta   90.00
_cell.angle_gamma   90.00
#
_symmetry.space_group_name_H-M   'P 1'
#
loop_
_entity.id
_entity.type
_entity.pdbx_description
1 polymer ?
#
loop_
_entity_poly.entity_id
_entity_poly.type
_entity_poly.pdbx_seq_one_letter_code
_entity_poly.pdbx_strand_id
1 'polypeptide(L)'
;MIIHGNSRSGAKQMALHLLSDENDHVDVLEVRGFIAEDVQGGLHEAYAHSRATKCKKYLYSASFNPPEGVVLSDEQFFDTINRAEKKLGLVGQPRVIVTHEKDGNRKHAHCVWSRIDTEQMKAIPMAFDKDRLNELSRDLFIEHGWDMPQGFRNKQNRDLRNFNLAEWQQAKRHGLDAKQIKARIQHAWTISDDKKSFASALAHEGFFLSRGDKKNMHVAVDWHGEVYAISRATGEKSKSVKAKLGEPDLLPTVDATKAKIIKEQGLLHTKLQRELSLKHKAQNRPLRAKKRELVQAQRLERKQLNAAQAQRQLYEQQQRQAQYAKGWRGLWS
;
A
#
# COMPACT_ATOMS: atom_id res chain seq x y z
N MET A 1 -4.39 23.89 -14.27
CA MET A 1 -4.10 22.42 -14.21
C MET A 1 -3.18 22.15 -13.02
N ILE A 2 -3.20 20.92 -12.45
CA ILE A 2 -2.33 20.54 -11.33
C ILE A 2 -1.08 19.87 -11.90
N ILE A 3 0.10 20.39 -11.53
CA ILE A 3 1.39 19.87 -12.00
C ILE A 3 2.18 19.33 -10.80
N HIS A 4 2.59 18.08 -10.86
CA HIS A 4 3.44 17.45 -9.85
C HIS A 4 4.78 17.03 -10.44
N GLY A 5 5.88 17.49 -9.85
CA GLY A 5 7.23 17.18 -10.29
C GLY A 5 8.10 16.55 -9.21
N ASN A 6 9.00 15.65 -9.63
CA ASN A 6 9.97 14.99 -8.75
C ASN A 6 11.26 14.62 -9.50
N SER A 7 12.40 14.80 -8.84
CA SER A 7 13.67 14.22 -9.30
C SER A 7 13.71 12.72 -9.02
N ARG A 8 14.03 11.92 -10.04
CA ARG A 8 14.00 10.44 -9.97
C ARG A 8 15.32 9.80 -10.42
N SER A 9 15.50 8.59 -9.99
CA SER A 9 16.43 7.59 -10.51
C SER A 9 15.63 6.40 -11.03
N GLY A 10 16.26 5.49 -11.80
CA GLY A 10 15.61 4.25 -12.23
C GLY A 10 14.90 4.38 -13.58
N ALA A 11 15.67 4.48 -14.66
CA ALA A 11 15.17 4.56 -16.04
C ALA A 11 14.20 3.43 -16.37
N LYS A 12 14.55 2.18 -16.04
CA LYS A 12 13.71 1.01 -16.30
C LYS A 12 12.35 1.09 -15.62
N GLN A 13 12.31 1.41 -14.33
CA GLN A 13 11.05 1.55 -13.58
C GLN A 13 10.20 2.71 -14.10
N MET A 14 10.85 3.80 -14.54
CA MET A 14 10.15 4.94 -15.12
C MET A 14 9.54 4.58 -16.47
N ALA A 15 10.26 3.88 -17.35
CA ALA A 15 9.74 3.41 -18.64
C ALA A 15 8.54 2.46 -18.43
N LEU A 16 8.65 1.48 -17.52
CA LEU A 16 7.56 0.58 -17.20
C LEU A 16 6.33 1.33 -16.67
N HIS A 17 6.53 2.37 -15.84
CA HIS A 17 5.43 3.18 -15.33
C HIS A 17 4.75 4.00 -16.44
N LEU A 18 5.52 4.57 -17.37
CA LEU A 18 4.99 5.36 -18.48
C LEU A 18 4.24 4.51 -19.51
N LEU A 19 4.65 3.26 -19.68
CA LEU A 19 4.08 2.32 -20.67
C LEU A 19 3.21 1.23 -19.99
N SER A 20 2.69 1.49 -18.79
CA SER A 20 1.91 0.51 -18.03
C SER A 20 0.57 0.24 -18.68
N ASP A 21 0.23 -1.05 -18.82
CA ASP A 21 -1.07 -1.56 -19.31
C ASP A 21 -2.23 -1.31 -18.32
N GLU A 22 -1.97 -0.70 -17.14
CA GLU A 22 -3.01 -0.29 -16.19
C GLU A 22 -3.81 0.94 -16.67
N ASN A 23 -3.39 1.58 -17.77
CA ASN A 23 -4.09 2.70 -18.38
C ASN A 23 -4.90 2.19 -19.59
N ASP A 24 -6.09 2.76 -19.81
CA ASP A 24 -6.97 2.36 -20.93
C ASP A 24 -6.35 2.68 -22.29
N HIS A 25 -5.58 3.76 -22.34
CA HIS A 25 -4.84 4.18 -23.53
C HIS A 25 -3.54 4.89 -23.17
N VAL A 26 -2.46 4.61 -23.91
CA VAL A 26 -1.12 5.18 -23.73
C VAL A 26 -0.58 5.64 -25.08
N ASP A 27 -0.37 6.96 -25.23
CA ASP A 27 0.24 7.54 -26.42
C ASP A 27 1.59 8.15 -26.11
N VAL A 28 2.61 7.80 -26.90
CA VAL A 28 3.94 8.43 -26.86
C VAL A 28 3.93 9.63 -27.81
N LEU A 29 3.82 10.83 -27.25
CA LEU A 29 3.75 12.06 -28.07
C LEU A 29 5.11 12.54 -28.55
N GLU A 30 6.17 12.35 -27.76
CA GLU A 30 7.52 12.82 -28.13
C GLU A 30 8.61 12.01 -27.42
N VAL A 31 9.65 11.68 -28.19
CA VAL A 31 10.97 11.31 -27.70
C VAL A 31 11.97 12.25 -28.35
N ARG A 32 12.53 13.19 -27.59
CA ARG A 32 13.35 14.29 -28.13
C ARG A 32 14.73 14.32 -27.47
N GLY A 33 15.77 14.56 -28.29
CA GLY A 33 17.13 14.82 -27.83
C GLY A 33 17.89 13.57 -27.37
N PHE A 34 17.34 12.39 -27.61
CA PHE A 34 17.99 11.09 -27.47
C PHE A 34 18.35 10.51 -28.85
N ILE A 35 19.28 9.60 -28.89
CA ILE A 35 19.59 8.80 -30.09
C ILE A 35 18.51 7.74 -30.28
N ALA A 36 18.05 7.14 -29.17
CA ALA A 36 16.95 6.19 -29.18
C ALA A 36 15.63 6.88 -29.51
N GLU A 37 14.80 6.24 -30.32
CA GLU A 37 13.49 6.73 -30.76
C GLU A 37 12.33 6.23 -29.86
N ASP A 38 12.62 5.39 -28.88
CA ASP A 38 11.65 4.84 -27.96
C ASP A 38 11.86 5.30 -26.51
N VAL A 39 10.80 5.23 -25.69
CA VAL A 39 10.80 5.70 -24.29
C VAL A 39 11.84 4.96 -23.44
N GLN A 40 11.96 3.64 -23.61
CA GLN A 40 12.87 2.83 -22.80
C GLN A 40 14.33 3.13 -23.16
N GLY A 41 14.65 3.18 -24.44
CA GLY A 41 15.98 3.51 -24.95
C GLY A 41 16.41 4.90 -24.52
N GLY A 42 15.57 5.93 -24.71
CA GLY A 42 15.87 7.32 -24.33
C GLY A 42 16.12 7.48 -22.82
N LEU A 43 15.32 6.85 -21.98
CA LEU A 43 15.55 6.89 -20.53
C LEU A 43 16.80 6.12 -20.10
N HIS A 44 17.16 5.02 -20.79
CA HIS A 44 18.42 4.31 -20.57
C HIS A 44 19.63 5.13 -21.02
N GLU A 45 19.51 5.89 -22.10
CA GLU A 45 20.54 6.84 -22.55
C GLU A 45 20.78 7.94 -21.50
N ALA A 46 19.72 8.52 -20.91
CA ALA A 46 19.84 9.44 -19.79
C ALA A 46 20.55 8.79 -18.58
N TYR A 47 20.32 7.51 -18.31
CA TYR A 47 21.05 6.76 -17.31
C TYR A 47 22.56 6.65 -17.67
N ALA A 48 22.86 6.30 -18.93
CA ALA A 48 24.26 6.20 -19.38
C ALA A 48 25.01 7.51 -19.19
N HIS A 49 24.43 8.65 -19.58
CA HIS A 49 25.01 9.98 -19.36
C HIS A 49 25.23 10.27 -17.86
N SER A 50 24.30 9.81 -16.99
CA SER A 50 24.43 10.02 -15.55
C SER A 50 25.63 9.31 -14.93
N ARG A 51 26.11 8.20 -15.55
CA ARG A 51 27.27 7.42 -15.07
C ARG A 51 28.58 8.20 -15.08
N ALA A 52 28.68 9.18 -15.97
CA ALA A 52 29.82 10.09 -16.02
C ALA A 52 29.73 11.24 -15.00
N THR A 53 28.68 11.25 -14.16
CA THR A 53 28.44 12.27 -13.13
C THR A 53 28.21 11.64 -11.74
N LYS A 54 28.20 12.44 -10.69
CA LYS A 54 27.81 12.01 -9.33
C LYS A 54 26.29 12.05 -9.09
N CYS A 55 25.49 12.35 -10.11
CA CYS A 55 24.04 12.54 -9.99
C CYS A 55 23.29 11.22 -9.91
N LYS A 56 22.74 10.90 -8.73
CA LYS A 56 21.91 9.71 -8.54
C LYS A 56 20.48 9.86 -9.08
N LYS A 57 19.92 11.09 -8.99
CA LYS A 57 18.55 11.39 -9.46
C LYS A 57 18.63 12.17 -10.76
N TYR A 58 19.01 11.50 -11.83
CA TYR A 58 19.32 12.04 -13.13
C TYR A 58 18.12 12.36 -14.01
N LEU A 59 16.93 11.93 -13.63
CA LEU A 59 15.67 12.24 -14.31
C LEU A 59 14.87 13.26 -13.50
N TYR A 60 14.10 14.09 -14.20
CA TYR A 60 13.02 14.88 -13.61
C TYR A 60 11.72 14.47 -14.29
N SER A 61 10.76 13.98 -13.51
CA SER A 61 9.47 13.53 -14.00
C SER A 61 8.39 14.48 -13.49
N ALA A 62 7.53 14.97 -14.39
CA ALA A 62 6.35 15.76 -14.03
C ALA A 62 5.10 15.15 -14.65
N SER A 63 3.98 15.20 -13.91
CA SER A 63 2.64 14.88 -14.40
C SER A 63 1.80 16.13 -14.49
N PHE A 64 1.01 16.23 -15.57
CA PHE A 64 0.17 17.36 -15.94
C PHE A 64 -1.29 16.90 -15.94
N ASN A 65 -2.04 17.32 -14.93
CA ASN A 65 -3.39 16.84 -14.67
C ASN A 65 -4.38 17.99 -14.84
N PRO A 66 -5.19 18.01 -15.92
CA PRO A 66 -6.28 18.97 -16.10
C PRO A 66 -7.31 18.82 -14.97
N PRO A 67 -8.14 19.85 -14.70
CA PRO A 67 -9.29 19.72 -13.83
C PRO A 67 -10.27 18.64 -14.35
N GLU A 68 -11.10 18.14 -13.46
CA GLU A 68 -12.14 17.17 -13.82
C GLU A 68 -13.09 17.78 -14.88
N GLY A 69 -13.43 16.99 -15.89
CA GLY A 69 -14.28 17.43 -17.01
C GLY A 69 -13.58 18.27 -18.07
N VAL A 70 -12.29 18.58 -17.93
CA VAL A 70 -11.51 19.32 -18.93
C VAL A 70 -10.67 18.35 -19.74
N VAL A 71 -10.90 18.33 -21.06
CA VAL A 71 -10.10 17.59 -22.03
C VAL A 71 -9.20 18.58 -22.76
N LEU A 72 -7.89 18.32 -22.77
CA LEU A 72 -6.90 19.15 -23.48
C LEU A 72 -6.44 18.44 -24.74
N SER A 73 -6.15 19.24 -25.78
CA SER A 73 -5.47 18.77 -26.98
C SER A 73 -3.98 18.50 -26.71
N ASP A 74 -3.33 17.75 -27.60
CA ASP A 74 -1.89 17.50 -27.48
C ASP A 74 -1.08 18.78 -27.57
N GLU A 75 -1.48 19.74 -28.41
CA GLU A 75 -0.85 21.06 -28.52
C GLU A 75 -0.91 21.84 -27.20
N GLN A 76 -2.02 21.76 -26.48
CA GLN A 76 -2.17 22.42 -25.17
C GLN A 76 -1.28 21.75 -24.10
N PHE A 77 -1.11 20.42 -24.17
CA PHE A 77 -0.14 19.73 -23.34
C PHE A 77 1.30 20.15 -23.69
N PHE A 78 1.65 20.19 -24.98
CA PHE A 78 2.96 20.66 -25.44
C PHE A 78 3.27 22.09 -24.96
N ASP A 79 2.34 23.04 -25.11
CA ASP A 79 2.51 24.41 -24.61
C ASP A 79 2.79 24.41 -23.11
N THR A 80 1.96 23.73 -22.33
CA THR A 80 2.12 23.67 -20.88
C THR A 80 3.45 23.04 -20.46
N ILE A 81 3.86 21.96 -21.12
CA ILE A 81 5.13 21.26 -20.86
C ILE A 81 6.32 22.15 -21.21
N ASN A 82 6.26 22.88 -22.32
CA ASN A 82 7.30 23.83 -22.72
C ASN A 82 7.42 24.99 -21.71
N ARG A 83 6.30 25.49 -21.19
CA ARG A 83 6.29 26.52 -20.13
C ARG A 83 6.90 25.97 -18.83
N ALA A 84 6.60 24.71 -18.46
CA ALA A 84 7.21 24.05 -17.31
C ALA A 84 8.71 23.84 -17.51
N GLU A 85 9.13 23.39 -18.67
CA GLU A 85 10.53 23.23 -19.07
C GLU A 85 11.32 24.53 -18.89
N LYS A 86 10.77 25.65 -19.37
CA LYS A 86 11.36 26.99 -19.20
C LYS A 86 11.47 27.40 -17.74
N LYS A 87 10.38 27.24 -16.95
CA LYS A 87 10.39 27.61 -15.51
C LYS A 87 11.36 26.72 -14.70
N LEU A 88 11.54 25.47 -15.08
CA LEU A 88 12.46 24.54 -14.41
C LEU A 88 13.93 24.71 -14.82
N GLY A 89 14.22 25.45 -15.90
CA GLY A 89 15.57 25.58 -16.45
C GLY A 89 16.04 24.33 -17.20
N LEU A 90 15.09 23.56 -17.77
CA LEU A 90 15.35 22.32 -18.52
C LEU A 90 15.26 22.51 -20.04
N VAL A 91 15.27 23.76 -20.52
CA VAL A 91 15.15 24.08 -21.95
C VAL A 91 16.25 23.35 -22.73
N GLY A 92 15.86 22.67 -23.82
CA GLY A 92 16.78 21.92 -24.67
C GLY A 92 17.22 20.56 -24.12
N GLN A 93 16.85 20.21 -22.88
CA GLN A 93 17.18 18.88 -22.35
C GLN A 93 16.43 17.77 -23.08
N PRO A 94 17.06 16.58 -23.24
CA PRO A 94 16.37 15.41 -23.75
C PRO A 94 15.15 15.06 -22.90
N ARG A 95 14.02 14.75 -23.55
CA ARG A 95 12.76 14.43 -22.87
C ARG A 95 11.92 13.40 -23.60
N VAL A 96 11.06 12.73 -22.85
CA VAL A 96 9.94 11.94 -23.36
C VAL A 96 8.62 12.50 -22.84
N ILE A 97 7.59 12.51 -23.70
CA ILE A 97 6.23 12.92 -23.36
C ILE A 97 5.29 11.77 -23.68
N VAL A 98 4.49 11.36 -22.68
CA VAL A 98 3.50 10.30 -22.81
C VAL A 98 2.19 10.79 -22.25
N THR A 99 1.08 10.54 -22.95
CA THR A 99 -0.26 10.76 -22.42
C THR A 99 -0.92 9.45 -22.02
N HIS A 100 -1.70 9.52 -20.96
CA HIS A 100 -2.49 8.41 -20.45
C HIS A 100 -3.96 8.82 -20.41
N GLU A 101 -4.83 7.88 -20.76
CA GLU A 101 -6.26 7.97 -20.49
C GLU A 101 -6.65 6.96 -19.42
N LYS A 102 -7.52 7.37 -18.52
CA LYS A 102 -8.12 6.53 -17.47
C LYS A 102 -9.62 6.75 -17.45
N ASP A 103 -10.33 5.83 -16.80
CA ASP A 103 -11.77 5.81 -16.60
C ASP A 103 -12.48 7.15 -16.85
N GLY A 104 -13.39 7.21 -17.85
CA GLY A 104 -14.19 8.39 -18.14
C GLY A 104 -13.50 9.48 -18.96
N ASN A 105 -12.57 9.13 -19.87
CA ASN A 105 -11.93 10.07 -20.78
C ASN A 105 -11.00 11.10 -20.10
N ARG A 106 -10.41 10.74 -18.97
CA ARG A 106 -9.52 11.62 -18.21
C ARG A 106 -8.08 11.55 -18.74
N LYS A 107 -7.80 12.38 -19.75
CA LYS A 107 -6.46 12.47 -20.34
C LYS A 107 -5.53 13.30 -19.45
N HIS A 108 -4.30 12.80 -19.21
CA HIS A 108 -3.24 13.50 -18.50
C HIS A 108 -1.89 13.19 -19.14
N ALA A 109 -0.93 14.10 -19.03
CA ALA A 109 0.38 13.94 -19.62
C ALA A 109 1.46 13.70 -18.55
N HIS A 110 2.45 12.92 -18.94
CA HIS A 110 3.72 12.76 -18.22
C HIS A 110 4.86 13.27 -19.10
N CYS A 111 5.74 14.07 -18.54
CA CYS A 111 6.98 14.43 -19.19
C CYS A 111 8.17 14.06 -18.29
N VAL A 112 9.16 13.43 -18.88
CA VAL A 112 10.40 13.04 -18.19
C VAL A 112 11.58 13.62 -18.93
N TRP A 113 12.34 14.49 -18.27
CA TRP A 113 13.55 15.10 -18.78
C TRP A 113 14.81 14.45 -18.21
N SER A 114 15.87 14.38 -19.03
CA SER A 114 17.23 14.23 -18.50
C SER A 114 17.63 15.51 -17.77
N ARG A 115 18.19 15.35 -16.58
CA ARG A 115 18.79 16.47 -15.82
C ARG A 115 20.27 16.65 -16.06
N ILE A 116 20.87 15.78 -16.87
CA ILE A 116 22.30 15.86 -17.14
C ILE A 116 22.50 16.77 -18.34
N ASP A 117 23.20 17.87 -18.08
CA ASP A 117 23.80 18.69 -19.12
C ASP A 117 25.04 17.94 -19.63
N THR A 118 24.96 17.45 -20.86
CA THR A 118 26.03 16.64 -21.48
C THR A 118 27.23 17.45 -21.91
N GLU A 119 27.09 18.77 -22.12
CA GLU A 119 28.19 19.65 -22.45
C GLU A 119 29.07 19.96 -21.22
N GLN A 120 28.42 20.22 -20.08
CA GLN A 120 29.12 20.53 -18.84
C GLN A 120 29.33 19.30 -17.94
N MET A 121 28.77 18.16 -18.28
CA MET A 121 28.75 16.92 -17.47
C MET A 121 28.30 17.19 -16.04
N LYS A 122 27.22 17.96 -15.88
CA LYS A 122 26.64 18.37 -14.59
C LYS A 122 25.15 18.16 -14.56
N ALA A 123 24.62 17.90 -13.37
CA ALA A 123 23.19 17.83 -13.18
C ALA A 123 22.59 19.24 -13.00
N ILE A 124 21.53 19.54 -13.73
CA ILE A 124 20.76 20.78 -13.58
C ILE A 124 20.11 20.78 -12.18
N PRO A 125 20.29 21.84 -11.38
CA PRO A 125 19.71 21.91 -10.04
C PRO A 125 18.20 22.14 -10.09
N MET A 126 17.47 21.40 -9.26
CA MET A 126 16.00 21.49 -9.15
C MET A 126 15.56 22.21 -7.87
N ALA A 127 16.27 23.30 -7.52
CA ALA A 127 15.88 24.11 -6.37
C ALA A 127 14.53 24.79 -6.63
N PHE A 128 13.64 24.77 -5.62
CA PHE A 128 12.33 25.40 -5.68
C PHE A 128 11.42 24.91 -6.84
N ASP A 129 11.68 23.72 -7.35
CA ASP A 129 10.91 23.09 -8.44
C ASP A 129 9.41 23.09 -8.17
N LYS A 130 9.00 22.74 -6.95
CA LYS A 130 7.59 22.69 -6.54
C LYS A 130 6.93 24.06 -6.52
N ASP A 131 7.63 25.10 -6.07
CA ASP A 131 7.09 26.46 -6.03
C ASP A 131 6.92 27.00 -7.46
N ARG A 132 7.89 26.74 -8.35
CA ARG A 132 7.83 27.11 -9.77
C ARG A 132 6.66 26.42 -10.51
N LEU A 133 6.46 25.10 -10.26
CA LEU A 133 5.35 24.37 -10.85
C LEU A 133 3.99 24.79 -10.28
N ASN A 134 3.92 25.09 -8.97
CA ASN A 134 2.69 25.62 -8.35
C ASN A 134 2.32 27.01 -8.91
N GLU A 135 3.31 27.85 -9.17
CA GLU A 135 3.10 29.15 -9.82
C GLU A 135 2.54 28.97 -11.22
N LEU A 136 3.15 28.10 -12.05
CA LEU A 136 2.62 27.78 -13.37
C LEU A 136 1.21 27.20 -13.30
N SER A 137 0.95 26.30 -12.34
CA SER A 137 -0.40 25.75 -12.12
C SER A 137 -1.41 26.86 -11.86
N ARG A 138 -1.11 27.85 -11.01
CA ARG A 138 -1.99 28.99 -10.73
C ARG A 138 -2.23 29.84 -11.99
N ASP A 139 -1.15 30.14 -12.73
CA ASP A 139 -1.25 30.92 -13.97
C ASP A 139 -2.22 30.23 -14.94
N LEU A 140 -2.12 28.92 -15.12
CA LEU A 140 -3.02 28.14 -15.98
C LEU A 140 -4.46 28.13 -15.49
N PHE A 141 -4.72 28.03 -14.17
CA PHE A 141 -6.07 28.12 -13.63
C PHE A 141 -6.73 29.49 -13.93
N ILE A 142 -5.94 30.56 -13.82
CA ILE A 142 -6.42 31.92 -14.10
C ILE A 142 -6.64 32.12 -15.61
N GLU A 143 -5.68 31.74 -16.44
CA GLU A 143 -5.68 31.90 -17.89
C GLU A 143 -6.89 31.20 -18.55
N HIS A 144 -7.19 29.97 -18.10
CA HIS A 144 -8.30 29.20 -18.67
C HIS A 144 -9.63 29.38 -17.91
N GLY A 145 -9.68 30.22 -16.88
CA GLY A 145 -10.90 30.46 -16.10
C GLY A 145 -11.38 29.21 -15.32
N TRP A 146 -10.52 28.24 -15.06
CA TRP A 146 -10.89 27.04 -14.34
C TRP A 146 -11.09 27.30 -12.84
N ASP A 147 -11.95 26.51 -12.20
CA ASP A 147 -12.14 26.62 -10.74
C ASP A 147 -10.88 26.18 -9.99
N MET A 148 -10.22 27.15 -9.35
CA MET A 148 -8.95 26.95 -8.68
C MET A 148 -9.16 26.30 -7.30
N PRO A 149 -8.53 25.15 -7.00
CA PRO A 149 -8.58 24.55 -5.68
C PRO A 149 -8.14 25.52 -4.58
N GLN A 150 -8.82 25.50 -3.43
CA GLN A 150 -8.58 26.46 -2.33
C GLN A 150 -7.12 26.48 -1.84
N GLY A 151 -6.45 25.33 -1.84
CA GLY A 151 -5.03 25.24 -1.47
C GLY A 151 -4.06 25.97 -2.40
N PHE A 152 -4.50 26.32 -3.65
CA PHE A 152 -3.74 27.17 -4.57
C PHE A 152 -4.08 28.66 -4.37
N ARG A 153 -5.30 28.97 -3.93
CA ARG A 153 -5.74 30.36 -3.65
C ARG A 153 -5.01 30.92 -2.42
N ASN A 154 -4.90 30.12 -1.36
CA ASN A 154 -4.20 30.50 -0.13
C ASN A 154 -3.47 29.30 0.49
N LYS A 155 -2.17 29.45 0.80
CA LYS A 155 -1.37 28.42 1.46
C LYS A 155 -1.93 28.03 2.85
N GLN A 156 -2.62 28.94 3.53
CA GLN A 156 -3.25 28.69 4.84
C GLN A 156 -4.48 27.77 4.74
N ASN A 157 -5.13 27.71 3.57
CA ASN A 157 -6.31 26.88 3.33
C ASN A 157 -5.96 25.48 2.79
N ARG A 158 -4.70 25.08 2.87
CA ARG A 158 -4.31 23.71 2.51
C ARG A 158 -4.94 22.72 3.49
N ASP A 159 -5.57 21.68 2.96
CA ASP A 159 -6.04 20.58 3.79
C ASP A 159 -4.83 19.93 4.49
N LEU A 160 -4.81 20.03 5.82
CA LEU A 160 -3.74 19.47 6.66
C LEU A 160 -3.66 17.95 6.55
N ARG A 161 -4.73 17.30 6.07
CA ARG A 161 -4.78 15.85 5.80
C ARG A 161 -4.13 15.46 4.49
N ASN A 162 -3.70 16.41 3.65
CA ASN A 162 -2.95 16.11 2.43
C ASN A 162 -1.69 15.30 2.76
N PHE A 163 -1.46 14.27 1.96
CA PHE A 163 -0.35 13.33 2.12
C PHE A 163 0.55 13.33 0.89
N ASN A 164 1.80 12.94 1.05
CA ASN A 164 2.72 12.71 -0.05
C ASN A 164 2.72 11.24 -0.48
N LEU A 165 3.42 10.94 -1.59
CA LEU A 165 3.51 9.59 -2.12
C LEU A 165 4.04 8.57 -1.10
N ALA A 166 5.03 8.95 -0.27
CA ALA A 166 5.59 8.05 0.74
C ALA A 166 4.56 7.69 1.82
N GLU A 167 3.80 8.69 2.29
CA GLU A 167 2.71 8.49 3.26
C GLU A 167 1.58 7.64 2.67
N TRP A 168 1.26 7.83 1.39
CA TRP A 168 0.29 7.00 0.68
C TRP A 168 0.76 5.55 0.56
N GLN A 169 2.00 5.32 0.11
CA GLN A 169 2.59 3.98 0.00
C GLN A 169 2.66 3.29 1.36
N GLN A 170 3.00 4.05 2.42
CA GLN A 170 3.03 3.55 3.80
C GLN A 170 1.64 3.05 4.23
N ALA A 171 0.59 3.84 4.02
CA ALA A 171 -0.78 3.46 4.34
C ALA A 171 -1.26 2.27 3.49
N LYS A 172 -1.00 2.29 2.18
CA LYS A 172 -1.41 1.23 1.24
C LYS A 172 -0.84 -0.15 1.59
N ARG A 173 0.38 -0.24 2.13
CA ARG A 173 0.99 -1.53 2.56
C ARG A 173 0.12 -2.28 3.56
N HIS A 174 -0.66 -1.56 4.36
CA HIS A 174 -1.52 -2.13 5.40
C HIS A 174 -3.01 -2.00 5.08
N GLY A 175 -3.38 -1.64 3.83
CA GLY A 175 -4.78 -1.45 3.43
C GLY A 175 -5.46 -0.26 4.12
N LEU A 176 -4.68 0.74 4.58
CA LEU A 176 -5.17 1.92 5.29
C LEU A 176 -5.20 3.15 4.38
N ASP A 177 -6.04 4.13 4.74
CA ASP A 177 -6.11 5.43 4.08
C ASP A 177 -5.23 6.46 4.81
N ALA A 178 -4.29 7.07 4.10
CA ALA A 178 -3.38 8.08 4.64
C ALA A 178 -4.12 9.34 5.18
N LYS A 179 -5.27 9.72 4.60
CA LYS A 179 -6.10 10.83 5.13
C LYS A 179 -6.72 10.47 6.46
N GLN A 180 -7.24 9.26 6.60
CA GLN A 180 -7.84 8.79 7.85
C GLN A 180 -6.81 8.68 8.97
N ILE A 181 -5.60 8.19 8.68
CA ILE A 181 -4.50 8.15 9.65
C ILE A 181 -4.22 9.56 10.19
N LYS A 182 -4.06 10.55 9.30
CA LYS A 182 -3.84 11.94 9.73
C LYS A 182 -5.03 12.51 10.51
N ALA A 183 -6.25 12.26 10.05
CA ALA A 183 -7.46 12.73 10.75
C ALA A 183 -7.55 12.19 12.18
N ARG A 184 -7.22 10.92 12.41
CA ARG A 184 -7.20 10.30 13.75
C ARG A 184 -6.14 10.92 14.65
N ILE A 185 -4.93 11.16 14.15
CA ILE A 185 -3.86 11.82 14.91
C ILE A 185 -4.23 13.28 15.21
N GLN A 186 -4.85 14.01 14.26
CA GLN A 186 -5.34 15.37 14.46
C GLN A 186 -6.48 15.41 15.50
N HIS A 187 -7.41 14.47 15.43
CA HIS A 187 -8.48 14.35 16.41
C HIS A 187 -7.92 14.18 17.82
N ALA A 188 -7.01 13.21 18.01
CA ALA A 188 -6.32 13.01 19.29
C ALA A 188 -5.60 14.28 19.77
N TRP A 189 -4.98 15.04 18.85
CA TRP A 189 -4.31 16.30 19.16
C TRP A 189 -5.26 17.38 19.63
N THR A 190 -6.41 17.50 18.98
CA THR A 190 -7.40 18.55 19.27
C THR A 190 -8.11 18.34 20.60
N ILE A 191 -8.41 17.09 20.97
CA ILE A 191 -9.13 16.77 22.21
C ILE A 191 -8.25 16.68 23.45
N SER A 192 -6.95 16.86 23.31
CA SER A 192 -5.99 16.73 24.41
C SER A 192 -5.36 18.09 24.73
N ASP A 193 -5.02 18.32 26.00
CA ASP A 193 -4.42 19.58 26.46
C ASP A 193 -2.94 19.42 26.82
N ASP A 194 -2.52 18.22 27.21
CA ASP A 194 -1.16 17.91 27.65
C ASP A 194 -0.63 16.59 27.06
N LYS A 195 0.62 16.25 27.43
CA LYS A 195 1.28 15.01 27.03
C LYS A 195 0.53 13.74 27.44
N LYS A 196 -0.03 13.72 28.66
CA LYS A 196 -0.67 12.53 29.23
C LYS A 196 -2.02 12.27 28.54
N SER A 197 -2.83 13.32 28.39
CA SER A 197 -4.10 13.26 27.68
C SER A 197 -3.90 12.92 26.22
N PHE A 198 -2.87 13.49 25.56
CA PHE A 198 -2.54 13.18 24.18
C PHE A 198 -2.09 11.73 23.99
N ALA A 199 -1.24 11.21 24.87
CA ALA A 199 -0.81 9.80 24.78
C ALA A 199 -1.99 8.84 24.97
N SER A 200 -2.95 9.17 25.86
CA SER A 200 -4.17 8.39 26.05
C SER A 200 -5.09 8.46 24.83
N ALA A 201 -5.32 9.65 24.29
CA ALA A 201 -6.12 9.85 23.09
C ALA A 201 -5.52 9.12 21.86
N LEU A 202 -4.20 9.19 21.68
CA LEU A 202 -3.48 8.44 20.64
C LEU A 202 -3.66 6.92 20.82
N ALA A 203 -3.55 6.41 22.05
CA ALA A 203 -3.72 4.99 22.33
C ALA A 203 -5.13 4.51 21.98
N HIS A 204 -6.14 5.32 22.26
CA HIS A 204 -7.54 5.05 21.87
C HIS A 204 -7.69 4.99 20.34
N GLU A 205 -6.97 5.85 19.62
CA GLU A 205 -6.93 5.86 18.16
C GLU A 205 -5.98 4.78 17.57
N GLY A 206 -5.36 3.94 18.41
CA GLY A 206 -4.50 2.86 17.98
C GLY A 206 -3.07 3.26 17.63
N PHE A 207 -2.59 4.36 18.21
CA PHE A 207 -1.22 4.83 18.06
C PHE A 207 -0.53 4.96 19.43
N PHE A 208 0.78 4.88 19.44
CA PHE A 208 1.63 4.99 20.61
C PHE A 208 2.59 6.15 20.47
N LEU A 209 2.62 7.06 21.46
CA LEU A 209 3.53 8.18 21.46
C LEU A 209 4.96 7.72 21.73
N SER A 210 5.91 8.14 20.89
CA SER A 210 7.31 7.72 20.94
C SER A 210 8.24 8.87 20.57
N ARG A 211 9.53 8.67 20.83
CA ARG A 211 10.63 9.52 20.36
C ARG A 211 11.13 8.99 19.03
N GLY A 212 11.26 9.88 18.03
CA GLY A 212 11.85 9.54 16.75
C GLY A 212 13.39 9.48 16.81
N ASP A 213 13.98 8.43 16.22
CA ASP A 213 15.42 8.16 16.37
C ASP A 213 16.32 9.13 15.59
N LYS A 214 15.90 9.58 14.41
CA LYS A 214 16.76 10.39 13.52
C LYS A 214 16.85 11.87 13.88
N LYS A 215 15.87 12.47 14.53
CA LYS A 215 15.77 13.93 14.77
C LYS A 215 15.28 14.28 16.18
N ASN A 216 15.31 13.36 17.09
CA ASN A 216 14.81 13.56 18.46
C ASN A 216 13.47 14.32 18.47
N MET A 217 12.47 13.82 17.76
CA MET A 217 11.15 14.43 17.59
C MET A 217 10.04 13.50 18.09
N HIS A 218 8.88 14.07 18.36
CA HIS A 218 7.69 13.31 18.73
C HIS A 218 7.13 12.58 17.50
N VAL A 219 6.89 11.28 17.64
CA VAL A 219 6.28 10.44 16.62
C VAL A 219 5.16 9.59 17.23
N ALA A 220 4.19 9.20 16.40
CA ALA A 220 3.22 8.19 16.69
C ALA A 220 3.63 6.89 15.99
N VAL A 221 3.50 5.75 16.65
CA VAL A 221 3.72 4.43 16.09
C VAL A 221 2.40 3.67 16.11
N ASP A 222 1.97 3.11 14.99
CA ASP A 222 0.74 2.32 14.92
C ASP A 222 0.96 0.84 15.29
N TRP A 223 -0.12 0.06 15.30
CA TRP A 223 -0.08 -1.38 15.57
C TRP A 223 0.72 -2.21 14.54
N HIS A 224 0.98 -1.65 13.37
CA HIS A 224 1.81 -2.29 12.34
C HIS A 224 3.30 -1.92 12.50
N GLY A 225 3.62 -1.04 13.44
CA GLY A 225 4.97 -0.53 13.65
C GLY A 225 5.36 0.61 12.70
N GLU A 226 4.40 1.16 11.96
CA GLU A 226 4.65 2.31 11.08
C GLU A 226 4.73 3.61 11.90
N VAL A 227 5.58 4.54 11.44
CA VAL A 227 5.98 5.73 12.20
C VAL A 227 5.48 6.99 11.53
N TYR A 228 4.79 7.84 12.28
CA TYR A 228 4.19 9.10 11.81
C TYR A 228 4.71 10.27 12.65
N ALA A 229 5.32 11.27 12.01
CA ALA A 229 5.76 12.49 12.69
C ALA A 229 4.54 13.31 13.15
N ILE A 230 4.43 13.59 14.45
CA ILE A 230 3.30 14.34 15.02
C ILE A 230 3.15 15.71 14.37
N SER A 231 4.23 16.48 14.27
CA SER A 231 4.20 17.80 13.63
C SER A 231 3.69 17.78 12.20
N ARG A 232 3.99 16.73 11.43
CA ARG A 232 3.52 16.58 10.05
C ARG A 232 2.05 16.11 9.99
N ALA A 233 1.66 15.21 10.88
CA ALA A 233 0.31 14.69 10.91
C ALA A 233 -0.69 15.75 11.38
N THR A 234 -0.32 16.57 12.37
CA THR A 234 -1.18 17.63 12.93
C THR A 234 -1.10 18.96 12.18
N GLY A 235 -0.06 19.18 11.36
CA GLY A 235 0.23 20.47 10.74
C GLY A 235 0.91 21.48 11.67
N GLU A 236 1.17 21.10 12.91
CA GLU A 236 1.76 21.96 13.93
C GLU A 236 3.26 22.13 13.76
N LYS A 237 3.79 23.29 14.15
CA LYS A 237 5.24 23.52 14.20
C LYS A 237 5.85 22.65 15.30
N SER A 238 7.07 22.15 15.08
CA SER A 238 7.78 21.35 16.08
C SER A 238 7.92 22.07 17.44
N LYS A 239 8.01 23.41 17.44
CA LYS A 239 8.02 24.23 18.67
C LYS A 239 6.69 24.11 19.45
N SER A 240 5.55 24.18 18.76
CA SER A 240 4.22 24.01 19.37
C SER A 240 4.05 22.60 19.92
N VAL A 241 4.52 21.58 19.19
CA VAL A 241 4.49 20.19 19.65
C VAL A 241 5.30 20.00 20.91
N LYS A 242 6.53 20.56 20.98
CA LYS A 242 7.35 20.53 22.18
C LYS A 242 6.75 21.32 23.35
N ALA A 243 6.14 22.46 23.09
CA ALA A 243 5.46 23.23 24.13
C ALA A 243 4.34 22.45 24.82
N LYS A 244 3.57 21.66 24.06
CA LYS A 244 2.46 20.83 24.58
C LYS A 244 2.93 19.51 25.19
N LEU A 245 3.89 18.82 24.55
CA LEU A 245 4.30 17.48 24.94
C LEU A 245 5.58 17.41 25.77
N GLY A 246 6.30 18.53 25.93
CA GLY A 246 7.61 18.57 26.58
C GLY A 246 8.73 18.04 25.67
N GLU A 247 9.90 17.78 26.27
CA GLU A 247 11.03 17.19 25.51
C GLU A 247 10.79 15.71 25.21
N PRO A 248 11.16 15.23 24.00
CA PRO A 248 10.91 13.86 23.59
C PRO A 248 11.83 12.83 24.27
N ASP A 249 12.92 13.26 24.91
CA ASP A 249 13.95 12.39 25.51
C ASP A 249 13.41 11.40 26.55
N LEU A 250 12.35 11.80 27.25
CA LEU A 250 11.66 10.95 28.23
C LEU A 250 10.66 9.96 27.64
N LEU A 251 10.49 9.98 26.32
CA LEU A 251 9.61 9.03 25.63
C LEU A 251 10.37 7.75 25.24
N PRO A 252 9.67 6.61 25.16
CA PRO A 252 10.28 5.40 24.63
C PRO A 252 10.75 5.61 23.18
N THR A 253 11.82 4.94 22.80
CA THR A 253 12.27 4.92 21.40
C THR A 253 11.27 4.17 20.53
N VAL A 254 11.34 4.37 19.21
CA VAL A 254 10.51 3.62 18.25
C VAL A 254 10.67 2.12 18.44
N ASP A 255 11.90 1.63 18.61
CA ASP A 255 12.15 0.19 18.77
C ASP A 255 11.59 -0.36 20.08
N ALA A 256 11.74 0.37 21.19
CA ALA A 256 11.12 0.00 22.47
C ALA A 256 9.59 -0.05 22.37
N THR A 257 8.99 0.89 21.64
CA THR A 257 7.54 0.93 21.41
C THR A 257 7.08 -0.22 20.53
N LYS A 258 7.80 -0.54 19.46
CA LYS A 258 7.52 -1.72 18.61
C LYS A 258 7.61 -3.01 19.41
N ALA A 259 8.62 -3.16 20.24
CA ALA A 259 8.74 -4.34 21.10
C ALA A 259 7.56 -4.47 22.09
N LYS A 260 7.10 -3.35 22.67
CA LYS A 260 5.90 -3.30 23.51
C LYS A 260 4.65 -3.73 22.74
N ILE A 261 4.44 -3.19 21.53
CA ILE A 261 3.31 -3.52 20.65
C ILE A 261 3.29 -5.03 20.36
N ILE A 262 4.42 -5.61 19.94
CA ILE A 262 4.53 -7.03 19.64
C ILE A 262 4.17 -7.88 20.87
N LYS A 263 4.64 -7.50 22.07
CA LYS A 263 4.29 -8.18 23.32
C LYS A 263 2.80 -8.11 23.61
N GLU A 264 2.18 -6.95 23.49
CA GLU A 264 0.73 -6.74 23.71
C GLU A 264 -0.11 -7.53 22.70
N GLN A 265 0.28 -7.54 21.43
CA GLN A 265 -0.36 -8.36 20.38
C GLN A 265 -0.27 -9.85 20.71
N GLY A 266 0.88 -10.33 21.15
CA GLY A 266 1.08 -11.73 21.55
C GLY A 266 0.17 -12.13 22.73
N LEU A 267 0.05 -11.28 23.75
CA LEU A 267 -0.86 -11.51 24.88
C LEU A 267 -2.33 -11.53 24.45
N LEU A 268 -2.74 -10.59 23.61
CA LEU A 268 -4.11 -10.52 23.08
C LEU A 268 -4.42 -11.76 22.22
N HIS A 269 -3.52 -12.14 21.33
CA HIS A 269 -3.65 -13.34 20.51
C HIS A 269 -3.83 -14.60 21.35
N THR A 270 -3.00 -14.78 22.38
CA THR A 270 -3.09 -15.92 23.31
C THR A 270 -4.44 -15.94 24.03
N LYS A 271 -4.92 -14.78 24.50
CA LYS A 271 -6.24 -14.65 25.15
C LYS A 271 -7.37 -15.04 24.20
N LEU A 272 -7.38 -14.50 22.96
CA LEU A 272 -8.40 -14.80 21.95
C LEU A 272 -8.38 -16.28 21.55
N GLN A 273 -7.20 -16.89 21.38
CA GLN A 273 -7.08 -18.33 21.11
C GLN A 273 -7.68 -19.18 22.23
N ARG A 274 -7.43 -18.80 23.50
CA ARG A 274 -8.02 -19.49 24.65
C ARG A 274 -9.54 -19.40 24.66
N GLU A 275 -10.09 -18.20 24.42
CA GLU A 275 -11.54 -17.99 24.36
C GLU A 275 -12.17 -18.77 23.21
N LEU A 276 -11.58 -18.75 22.02
CA LEU A 276 -12.02 -19.53 20.86
C LEU A 276 -11.99 -21.04 21.16
N SER A 277 -10.92 -21.53 21.78
CA SER A 277 -10.80 -22.94 22.13
C SER A 277 -11.91 -23.40 23.12
N LEU A 278 -12.25 -22.54 24.09
CA LEU A 278 -13.34 -22.81 25.02
C LEU A 278 -14.71 -22.83 24.31
N LYS A 279 -14.95 -21.86 23.43
CA LYS A 279 -16.19 -21.82 22.61
C LYS A 279 -16.31 -23.07 21.73
N HIS A 280 -15.24 -23.46 21.03
CA HIS A 280 -15.24 -24.67 20.21
C HIS A 280 -15.45 -25.95 21.04
N LYS A 281 -14.83 -26.05 22.23
CA LYS A 281 -15.07 -27.18 23.15
C LYS A 281 -16.53 -27.26 23.56
N ALA A 282 -17.15 -26.13 23.92
CA ALA A 282 -18.56 -26.07 24.28
C ALA A 282 -19.46 -26.47 23.12
N GLN A 283 -19.26 -25.91 21.93
CA GLN A 283 -20.02 -26.22 20.72
C GLN A 283 -19.89 -27.69 20.28
N ASN A 284 -18.68 -28.26 20.41
CA ASN A 284 -18.40 -29.64 20.02
C ASN A 284 -18.84 -30.70 21.06
N ARG A 285 -19.22 -30.28 22.28
CA ARG A 285 -19.65 -31.20 23.33
C ARG A 285 -20.85 -32.07 22.92
N PRO A 286 -21.98 -31.52 22.40
CA PRO A 286 -23.11 -32.33 21.95
C PRO A 286 -22.76 -33.21 20.74
N LEU A 287 -21.92 -32.74 19.83
CA LEU A 287 -21.47 -33.50 18.66
C LEU A 287 -20.62 -34.71 19.08
N ARG A 288 -19.76 -34.55 20.09
CA ARG A 288 -18.97 -35.66 20.66
C ARG A 288 -19.84 -36.70 21.37
N ALA A 289 -20.94 -36.25 22.02
CA ALA A 289 -21.92 -37.20 22.61
C ALA A 289 -22.59 -38.01 21.51
N LYS A 290 -23.18 -37.36 20.49
CA LYS A 290 -23.78 -38.05 19.34
C LYS A 290 -22.81 -39.01 18.63
N LYS A 291 -21.55 -38.61 18.46
CA LYS A 291 -20.52 -39.45 17.86
C LYS A 291 -20.28 -40.71 18.69
N ARG A 292 -20.26 -40.62 20.03
CA ARG A 292 -20.11 -41.81 20.91
C ARG A 292 -21.29 -42.78 20.78
N GLU A 293 -22.50 -42.25 20.80
CA GLU A 293 -23.71 -43.04 20.61
C GLU A 293 -23.71 -43.78 19.26
N LEU A 294 -23.38 -43.05 18.17
CA LEU A 294 -23.26 -43.65 16.85
C LEU A 294 -22.21 -44.77 16.79
N VAL A 295 -21.03 -44.53 17.37
CA VAL A 295 -19.94 -45.50 17.42
C VAL A 295 -20.37 -46.75 18.23
N GLN A 296 -21.11 -46.57 19.33
CA GLN A 296 -21.65 -47.68 20.11
C GLN A 296 -22.68 -48.48 19.32
N ALA A 297 -23.63 -47.82 18.66
CA ALA A 297 -24.63 -48.46 17.79
C ALA A 297 -23.96 -49.29 16.68
N GLN A 298 -23.01 -48.68 15.96
CA GLN A 298 -22.26 -49.40 14.91
C GLN A 298 -21.45 -50.59 15.41
N ARG A 299 -20.88 -50.51 16.62
CA ARG A 299 -20.20 -51.64 17.23
C ARG A 299 -21.18 -52.79 17.54
N LEU A 300 -22.35 -52.49 18.04
CA LEU A 300 -23.39 -53.44 18.32
C LEU A 300 -23.88 -54.14 17.04
N GLU A 301 -24.20 -53.37 16.02
CA GLU A 301 -24.62 -53.86 14.69
C GLU A 301 -23.56 -54.78 14.08
N ARG A 302 -22.27 -54.37 14.15
CA ARG A 302 -21.17 -55.18 13.64
C ARG A 302 -21.04 -56.50 14.40
N LYS A 303 -21.22 -56.47 15.75
CA LYS A 303 -21.23 -57.69 16.56
C LYS A 303 -22.37 -58.63 16.17
N GLN A 304 -23.58 -58.09 15.96
CA GLN A 304 -24.73 -58.87 15.51
C GLN A 304 -24.54 -59.47 14.11
N LEU A 305 -24.02 -58.67 13.17
CA LEU A 305 -23.70 -59.10 11.81
C LEU A 305 -22.68 -60.26 11.81
N ASN A 306 -21.57 -60.09 12.59
CA ASN A 306 -20.56 -61.12 12.67
C ASN A 306 -21.10 -62.42 13.29
N ALA A 307 -21.99 -62.33 14.29
CA ALA A 307 -22.65 -63.52 14.87
C ALA A 307 -23.59 -64.19 13.85
N ALA A 308 -24.36 -63.41 13.12
CA ALA A 308 -25.24 -63.97 12.07
C ALA A 308 -24.44 -64.61 10.91
N GLN A 309 -23.32 -64.02 10.52
CA GLN A 309 -22.41 -64.59 9.51
C GLN A 309 -21.78 -65.91 10.01
N ALA A 310 -21.36 -65.96 11.25
CA ALA A 310 -20.81 -67.18 11.82
C ALA A 310 -21.86 -68.32 11.89
N GLN A 311 -23.08 -68.02 12.31
CA GLN A 311 -24.21 -68.98 12.28
C GLN A 311 -24.50 -69.47 10.86
N ARG A 312 -24.51 -68.57 9.88
CA ARG A 312 -24.72 -68.95 8.48
C ARG A 312 -23.61 -69.83 7.94
N GLN A 313 -22.35 -69.54 8.27
CA GLN A 313 -21.21 -70.39 7.89
C GLN A 313 -21.29 -71.79 8.50
N LEU A 314 -21.68 -71.90 9.75
CA LEU A 314 -21.91 -73.20 10.41
C LEU A 314 -23.00 -73.98 9.75
N TYR A 315 -24.13 -73.32 9.45
CA TYR A 315 -25.26 -73.93 8.73
C TYR A 315 -24.85 -74.44 7.35
N GLU A 316 -24.16 -73.61 6.56
CA GLU A 316 -23.70 -74.00 5.23
C GLU A 316 -22.68 -75.16 5.29
N GLN A 317 -21.81 -75.17 6.30
CA GLN A 317 -20.86 -76.25 6.53
C GLN A 317 -21.59 -77.57 6.85
N GLN A 318 -22.58 -77.53 7.72
CA GLN A 318 -23.42 -78.72 8.05
C GLN A 318 -24.19 -79.21 6.79
N GLN A 319 -24.75 -78.34 5.99
CA GLN A 319 -25.42 -78.68 4.74
C GLN A 319 -24.48 -79.37 3.74
N ARG A 320 -23.27 -78.82 3.58
CA ARG A 320 -22.25 -79.45 2.72
C ARG A 320 -21.84 -80.84 3.25
N GLN A 321 -21.60 -80.98 4.53
CA GLN A 321 -21.25 -82.28 5.12
C GLN A 321 -22.38 -83.29 4.90
N ALA A 322 -23.66 -82.90 5.08
CA ALA A 322 -24.80 -83.77 4.82
C ALA A 322 -24.96 -84.21 3.35
N GLN A 323 -24.63 -83.29 2.43
CA GLN A 323 -24.62 -83.59 0.99
C GLN A 323 -23.46 -84.54 0.60
N TYR A 324 -22.26 -84.34 1.14
CA TYR A 324 -21.16 -85.26 0.90
C TYR A 324 -21.42 -86.65 1.52
N ALA A 325 -21.99 -86.73 2.71
CA ALA A 325 -22.39 -88.02 3.31
C ALA A 325 -23.40 -88.79 2.51
N LYS A 326 -24.37 -88.11 1.83
CA LYS A 326 -25.33 -88.73 0.90
C LYS A 326 -24.65 -89.10 -0.43
N GLY A 327 -23.69 -88.31 -0.96
CA GLY A 327 -23.00 -88.63 -2.22
C GLY A 327 -22.15 -89.87 -2.16
N TRP A 328 -21.50 -90.16 -1.06
CA TRP A 328 -20.69 -91.37 -0.89
C TRP A 328 -21.50 -92.68 -0.73
N ARG A 329 -22.75 -92.63 -0.21
CA ARG A 329 -23.67 -93.73 -0.16
C ARG A 329 -24.30 -94.11 -1.50
N GLY A 330 -24.34 -93.22 -2.45
CA GLY A 330 -24.89 -93.46 -3.80
C GLY A 330 -23.93 -94.08 -4.79
N LEU A 331 -22.62 -94.19 -4.44
CA LEU A 331 -21.55 -94.77 -5.28
C LEU A 331 -21.32 -96.27 -5.01
N TRP A 332 -22.13 -96.85 -4.05
CA TRP A 332 -21.97 -98.28 -3.66
C TRP A 332 -23.31 -99.01 -3.62
N SER A 333 -24.33 -98.62 -4.40
CA SER A 333 -25.55 -99.34 -4.65
C SER A 333 -25.73 -99.70 -6.10
#